data_a3e7bdf92d7d2068133c8e6b158d6d62
#
_entry.id   a3e7bdf92d7d2068133c8e6b158d6d62
#
_cell.length_a   1.000
_cell.length_b   1.000
_cell.length_c   1.000
_cell.angle_alpha   90.00
_cell.angle_beta   90.00
_cell.angle_gamma   90.00
#
_symmetry.space_group_name_H-M   'P 1'
#
loop_
_entity.id
_entity.type
_entity.pdbx_description
1 polymer ?
#
loop_
_entity_poly.entity_id
_entity_poly.type
_entity_poly.pdbx_seq_one_letter_code
_entity_poly.pdbx_strand_id
1 'polypeptide(L)'
;MNKILYNLLFFCIFFLAIDVYFWQAFKSNFLISVKLTPILKWIYWLLSILAIVLIVYSMSNYQNTDAPKYLIVVRAIVFSFYIAKIIACFPLLLDDFIRIVKWIFSWIKPKILIDESSHKISRSSFLKNMSVVSGALLFGIMTWGIIVGRFNYKKHRIKVALNKWPKNLNGLKIIQISDLHLGSFTSTEPVRDIIELINEENADIIVFTGDLVNNNYWEADDFIPHLAKLKAKYGKYSIMGNHDYGDYLGIDKRTVAGKKEWDENLAKFHEVHKKIGFDLLLNENRKVEINGSTFNLIGVENWGSGRFSKYGDFEKSISGLDSNSTSILLSHDPSHWDAQVRSHDFPIELQLSGHTHGMQFGIELGSFKWSPAKYRYPQWAGMYSKSTKNLYVNRGLGHLGYAGRVGIYPEITIFDINSLVS
;
A
#
# COMPACT_ATOMS: atom_id res chain seq x y z
N MET A 1 -2.54 4.52 30.36
CA MET A 1 -3.38 5.71 30.11
C MET A 1 -2.57 6.95 29.73
N ASN A 2 -1.49 7.29 30.45
CA ASN A 2 -0.73 8.53 30.20
C ASN A 2 -0.08 8.66 28.81
N LYS A 3 0.48 7.58 28.24
CA LYS A 3 1.19 7.65 26.95
C LYS A 3 0.26 7.94 25.75
N ILE A 4 -0.94 7.37 25.77
CA ILE A 4 -1.96 7.63 24.72
C ILE A 4 -2.44 9.07 24.80
N LEU A 5 -2.69 9.58 26.01
CA LEU A 5 -3.11 10.96 26.23
C LEU A 5 -2.03 11.97 25.79
N TYR A 6 -0.76 11.71 26.10
CA TYR A 6 0.36 12.55 25.64
C TYR A 6 0.48 12.57 24.11
N ASN A 7 0.34 11.41 23.46
CA ASN A 7 0.38 11.35 22.00
C ASN A 7 -0.79 12.11 21.37
N LEU A 8 -2.01 11.97 21.89
CA LEU A 8 -3.18 12.71 21.41
C LEU A 8 -2.99 14.21 21.58
N LEU A 9 -2.54 14.67 22.75
CA LEU A 9 -2.28 16.09 23.02
C LEU A 9 -1.21 16.65 22.08
N PHE A 10 -0.12 15.91 21.88
CA PHE A 10 0.93 16.28 20.92
C PHE A 10 0.37 16.46 19.51
N PHE A 11 -0.41 15.49 19.01
CA PHE A 11 -1.02 15.57 17.69
C PHE A 11 -2.00 16.74 17.55
N CYS A 12 -2.83 17.00 18.59
CA CYS A 12 -3.74 18.15 18.58
C CYS A 12 -2.98 19.48 18.50
N ILE A 13 -1.92 19.65 19.29
CA ILE A 13 -1.08 20.86 19.28
C ILE A 13 -0.38 21.00 17.93
N PHE A 14 0.17 19.92 17.40
CA PHE A 14 0.85 19.91 16.10
C PHE A 14 -0.09 20.32 14.96
N PHE A 15 -1.28 19.74 14.89
CA PHE A 15 -2.26 20.07 13.85
C PHE A 15 -2.76 21.52 14.00
N LEU A 16 -3.01 21.97 15.24
CA LEU A 16 -3.39 23.36 15.49
C LEU A 16 -2.28 24.34 15.05
N ALA A 17 -1.02 24.02 15.29
CA ALA A 17 0.11 24.85 14.83
C ALA A 17 0.15 24.95 13.30
N ILE A 18 -0.06 23.84 12.58
CA ILE A 18 -0.18 23.82 11.12
C ILE A 18 -1.36 24.69 10.67
N ASP A 19 -2.51 24.57 11.33
CA ASP A 19 -3.70 25.35 11.01
C ASP A 19 -3.47 26.84 11.18
N VAL A 20 -2.86 27.26 12.29
CA VAL A 20 -2.52 28.66 12.56
C VAL A 20 -1.52 29.18 11.51
N TYR A 21 -0.49 28.38 11.18
CA TYR A 21 0.52 28.78 10.23
C TYR A 21 -0.02 28.90 8.80
N PHE A 22 -0.76 27.89 8.34
CA PHE A 22 -1.37 27.90 7.01
C PHE A 22 -2.42 29.01 6.87
N TRP A 23 -3.18 29.30 7.93
CA TRP A 23 -4.15 30.40 7.94
C TRP A 23 -3.52 31.75 7.57
N GLN A 24 -2.24 32.01 7.94
CA GLN A 24 -1.55 33.25 7.62
C GLN A 24 -1.44 33.47 6.10
N ALA A 25 -1.20 32.39 5.32
CA ALA A 25 -1.19 32.45 3.86
C ALA A 25 -2.60 32.56 3.28
N PHE A 26 -3.52 31.78 3.82
CA PHE A 26 -4.90 31.71 3.33
C PHE A 26 -5.61 33.07 3.44
N LYS A 27 -5.57 33.70 4.62
CA LYS A 27 -6.22 35.00 4.86
C LYS A 27 -5.69 36.15 4.00
N SER A 28 -4.44 36.05 3.55
CA SER A 28 -3.75 37.10 2.77
C SER A 28 -3.64 36.76 1.29
N ASN A 29 -4.40 35.75 0.83
CA ASN A 29 -4.40 35.33 -0.57
C ASN A 29 -5.21 36.35 -1.41
N PHE A 30 -4.62 36.85 -2.52
CA PHE A 30 -5.28 37.83 -3.36
C PHE A 30 -6.47 37.28 -4.17
N LEU A 31 -6.57 35.95 -4.31
CA LEU A 31 -7.71 35.30 -4.97
C LEU A 31 -8.99 35.37 -4.12
N ILE A 32 -8.86 35.73 -2.83
CA ILE A 32 -9.96 35.79 -1.89
C ILE A 32 -10.44 37.25 -1.76
N SER A 33 -11.72 37.48 -2.13
CA SER A 33 -12.32 38.78 -1.95
C SER A 33 -12.37 39.17 -0.45
N VAL A 34 -12.03 40.41 -0.13
CA VAL A 34 -12.08 40.96 1.23
C VAL A 34 -13.44 40.74 1.88
N LYS A 35 -14.54 40.83 1.12
CA LYS A 35 -15.91 40.61 1.64
C LYS A 35 -16.18 39.17 2.06
N LEU A 36 -15.50 38.18 1.46
CA LEU A 36 -15.67 36.74 1.78
C LEU A 36 -14.74 36.29 2.91
N THR A 37 -13.70 37.06 3.23
CA THR A 37 -12.70 36.67 4.23
C THR A 37 -13.30 36.30 5.60
N PRO A 38 -14.31 37.01 6.18
CA PRO A 38 -14.90 36.62 7.46
C PRO A 38 -15.61 35.28 7.41
N ILE A 39 -16.37 35.01 6.34
CA ILE A 39 -17.10 33.75 6.13
C ILE A 39 -16.11 32.61 5.99
N LEU A 40 -15.09 32.77 5.14
CA LEU A 40 -14.06 31.78 4.91
C LEU A 40 -13.24 31.50 6.17
N LYS A 41 -13.04 32.50 7.04
CA LYS A 41 -12.42 32.32 8.36
C LYS A 41 -13.20 31.33 9.22
N TRP A 42 -14.50 31.52 9.33
CA TRP A 42 -15.33 30.62 10.13
C TRP A 42 -15.39 29.22 9.55
N ILE A 43 -15.53 29.07 8.22
CA ILE A 43 -15.50 27.79 7.53
C ILE A 43 -14.17 27.08 7.75
N TYR A 44 -13.05 27.79 7.59
CA TYR A 44 -11.70 27.24 7.79
C TYR A 44 -11.52 26.67 9.20
N TRP A 45 -11.82 27.47 10.23
CA TRP A 45 -11.65 27.03 11.62
C TRP A 45 -12.64 25.95 12.02
N LEU A 46 -13.87 25.99 11.53
CA LEU A 46 -14.86 24.94 11.75
C LEU A 46 -14.36 23.60 11.16
N LEU A 47 -13.84 23.60 9.93
CA LEU A 47 -13.29 22.41 9.30
C LEU A 47 -12.05 21.88 10.03
N SER A 48 -11.16 22.76 10.49
CA SER A 48 -9.97 22.38 11.25
C SER A 48 -10.34 21.76 12.61
N ILE A 49 -11.27 22.37 13.35
CA ILE A 49 -11.76 21.83 14.62
C ILE A 49 -12.46 20.47 14.40
N LEU A 50 -13.35 20.41 13.40
CA LEU A 50 -14.04 19.16 13.05
C LEU A 50 -13.05 18.05 12.69
N ALA A 51 -12.01 18.35 11.92
CA ALA A 51 -10.98 17.39 11.56
C ALA A 51 -10.22 16.85 12.79
N ILE A 52 -9.86 17.74 13.73
CA ILE A 52 -9.20 17.33 15.00
C ILE A 52 -10.14 16.45 15.83
N VAL A 53 -11.42 16.82 15.96
CA VAL A 53 -12.42 16.03 16.71
C VAL A 53 -12.60 14.65 16.07
N LEU A 54 -12.72 14.59 14.75
CA LEU A 54 -12.90 13.34 14.01
C LEU A 54 -11.68 12.42 14.13
N ILE A 55 -10.46 12.96 14.11
CA ILE A 55 -9.26 12.13 14.27
C ILE A 55 -9.16 11.59 15.69
N VAL A 56 -9.44 12.41 16.72
CA VAL A 56 -9.46 11.97 18.12
C VAL A 56 -10.50 10.90 18.33
N TYR A 57 -11.74 11.10 17.86
CA TYR A 57 -12.81 10.11 17.93
C TYR A 57 -12.42 8.81 17.22
N SER A 58 -11.87 8.91 16.02
CA SER A 58 -11.46 7.75 15.24
C SER A 58 -10.29 7.00 15.86
N MET A 59 -9.31 7.69 16.46
CA MET A 59 -8.20 7.05 17.18
C MET A 59 -8.67 6.36 18.46
N SER A 60 -9.63 6.94 19.19
CA SER A 60 -10.24 6.31 20.37
C SER A 60 -10.99 5.02 20.04
N ASN A 61 -11.48 4.89 18.79
CA ASN A 61 -12.20 3.72 18.32
C ASN A 61 -11.37 2.80 17.40
N TYR A 62 -10.05 2.99 17.34
CA TYR A 62 -9.21 2.25 16.40
C TYR A 62 -9.19 0.73 16.64
N GLN A 63 -9.24 0.31 17.91
CA GLN A 63 -9.27 -1.09 18.31
C GLN A 63 -10.69 -1.63 18.53
N ASN A 64 -11.71 -0.79 18.37
CA ASN A 64 -13.09 -1.21 18.56
C ASN A 64 -13.58 -1.92 17.28
N THR A 65 -13.84 -3.22 17.37
CA THR A 65 -14.34 -4.05 16.28
C THR A 65 -15.71 -3.61 15.76
N ASP A 66 -16.52 -3.01 16.64
CA ASP A 66 -17.88 -2.53 16.33
C ASP A 66 -17.87 -1.09 15.79
N ALA A 67 -16.69 -0.48 15.63
CA ALA A 67 -16.60 0.86 15.10
C ALA A 67 -17.11 0.93 13.65
N PRO A 68 -17.91 1.95 13.32
CA PRO A 68 -18.47 2.08 11.98
C PRO A 68 -17.38 2.10 10.89
N LYS A 69 -17.49 1.24 9.89
CA LYS A 69 -16.51 1.10 8.79
C LYS A 69 -16.27 2.42 8.03
N TYR A 70 -17.24 3.37 8.00
CA TYR A 70 -17.05 4.68 7.39
C TYR A 70 -15.91 5.50 8.02
N LEU A 71 -15.53 5.22 9.27
CA LEU A 71 -14.40 5.89 9.94
C LEU A 71 -13.08 5.69 9.19
N ILE A 72 -12.94 4.62 8.41
CA ILE A 72 -11.79 4.38 7.54
C ILE A 72 -11.67 5.52 6.51
N VAL A 73 -12.78 5.88 5.88
CA VAL A 73 -12.83 6.97 4.89
C VAL A 73 -12.64 8.33 5.56
N VAL A 74 -13.27 8.55 6.71
CA VAL A 74 -13.10 9.79 7.50
C VAL A 74 -11.63 10.00 7.86
N ARG A 75 -10.95 8.97 8.36
CA ARG A 75 -9.50 9.02 8.65
C ARG A 75 -8.68 9.39 7.42
N ALA A 76 -8.98 8.79 6.29
CA ALA A 76 -8.27 9.07 5.04
C ALA A 76 -8.47 10.51 4.56
N ILE A 77 -9.69 11.05 4.67
CA ILE A 77 -9.99 12.45 4.31
C ILE A 77 -9.26 13.42 5.24
N VAL A 78 -9.31 13.20 6.57
CA VAL A 78 -8.61 14.05 7.55
C VAL A 78 -7.09 13.96 7.34
N PHE A 79 -6.56 12.77 7.11
CA PHE A 79 -5.15 12.58 6.76
C PHE A 79 -4.77 13.38 5.50
N SER A 80 -5.57 13.28 4.44
CA SER A 80 -5.36 14.03 3.18
C SER A 80 -5.37 15.54 3.41
N PHE A 81 -6.28 16.03 4.25
CA PHE A 81 -6.40 17.44 4.59
C PHE A 81 -5.14 17.98 5.27
N TYR A 82 -4.59 17.25 6.25
CA TYR A 82 -3.37 17.68 6.93
C TYR A 82 -2.10 17.47 6.12
N ILE A 83 -1.97 16.38 5.35
CA ILE A 83 -0.85 16.20 4.43
C ILE A 83 -0.81 17.32 3.39
N ALA A 84 -1.97 17.69 2.83
CA ALA A 84 -2.05 18.80 1.89
C ALA A 84 -1.62 20.14 2.51
N LYS A 85 -2.04 20.43 3.76
CA LYS A 85 -1.59 21.62 4.50
C LYS A 85 -0.11 21.60 4.82
N ILE A 86 0.44 20.47 5.26
CA ILE A 86 1.88 20.31 5.53
C ILE A 86 2.70 20.64 4.27
N ILE A 87 2.34 20.04 3.14
CA ILE A 87 3.03 20.29 1.86
C ILE A 87 2.86 21.76 1.44
N ALA A 88 1.67 22.33 1.61
CA ALA A 88 1.39 23.72 1.31
C ALA A 88 2.17 24.70 2.22
N CYS A 89 2.61 24.30 3.40
CA CYS A 89 3.46 25.12 4.26
C CYS A 89 4.91 25.26 3.74
N PHE A 90 5.42 24.36 2.87
CA PHE A 90 6.79 24.45 2.37
C PHE A 90 7.13 25.78 1.66
N PRO A 91 6.30 26.30 0.71
CA PRO A 91 6.56 27.61 0.11
C PRO A 91 6.57 28.74 1.12
N LEU A 92 5.76 28.66 2.19
CA LEU A 92 5.72 29.67 3.26
C LEU A 92 6.99 29.62 4.10
N LEU A 93 7.42 28.43 4.49
CA LEU A 93 8.67 28.24 5.24
C LEU A 93 9.87 28.75 4.44
N LEU A 94 9.86 28.54 3.10
CA LEU A 94 10.90 29.10 2.23
C LEU A 94 10.87 30.63 2.24
N ASP A 95 9.68 31.28 2.20
CA ASP A 95 9.58 32.74 2.27
C ASP A 95 10.08 33.25 3.62
N ASP A 96 9.69 32.61 4.73
CA ASP A 96 10.14 32.98 6.06
C ASP A 96 11.65 32.78 6.24
N PHE A 97 12.20 31.68 5.74
CA PHE A 97 13.66 31.45 5.72
C PHE A 97 14.40 32.57 4.98
N ILE A 98 13.94 32.93 3.77
CA ILE A 98 14.56 34.02 3.01
C ILE A 98 14.44 35.36 3.75
N ARG A 99 13.34 35.63 4.45
CA ARG A 99 13.17 36.85 5.25
C ARG A 99 14.13 36.87 6.42
N ILE A 100 14.29 35.76 7.13
CA ILE A 100 15.25 35.64 8.26
C ILE A 100 16.67 35.89 7.74
N VAL A 101 17.07 35.26 6.63
CA VAL A 101 18.38 35.45 6.04
C VAL A 101 18.59 36.95 5.68
N LYS A 102 17.62 37.57 5.00
CA LYS A 102 17.70 39.01 4.68
C LYS A 102 17.79 39.90 5.93
N TRP A 103 17.05 39.56 6.98
CA TRP A 103 17.08 40.29 8.25
C TRP A 103 18.46 40.18 8.91
N ILE A 104 19.07 38.99 8.98
CA ILE A 104 20.43 38.80 9.49
C ILE A 104 21.43 39.61 8.68
N PHE A 105 21.37 39.57 7.35
CA PHE A 105 22.27 40.34 6.50
C PHE A 105 22.05 41.83 6.57
N SER A 106 20.85 42.35 6.93
CA SER A 106 20.59 43.77 7.11
C SER A 106 21.35 44.36 8.32
N TRP A 107 21.78 43.55 9.27
CA TRP A 107 22.60 43.97 10.38
C TRP A 107 24.08 44.19 9.99
N ILE A 108 24.51 43.61 8.87
CA ILE A 108 25.91 43.64 8.41
C ILE A 108 26.13 44.67 7.29
N LYS A 109 25.09 45.08 6.55
CA LYS A 109 25.21 46.05 5.45
C LYS A 109 24.32 47.27 5.69
N PRO A 110 24.84 48.52 5.43
CA PRO A 110 24.01 49.72 5.47
C PRO A 110 22.89 49.66 4.42
N LYS A 111 21.72 50.24 4.77
CA LYS A 111 20.54 50.31 3.90
C LYS A 111 20.86 51.01 2.58
N ILE A 112 20.99 50.25 1.50
CA ILE A 112 20.89 50.77 0.14
C ILE A 112 19.41 50.87 -0.16
N LEU A 113 18.87 52.09 -0.31
CA LEU A 113 17.50 52.36 -0.76
C LEU A 113 17.39 51.91 -2.23
N ILE A 114 16.82 50.79 -2.50
CA ILE A 114 16.40 50.36 -3.85
C ILE A 114 14.94 50.75 -3.97
N ASP A 115 14.65 51.69 -4.83
CA ASP A 115 13.30 52.09 -5.23
C ASP A 115 12.66 50.96 -6.07
N GLU A 116 11.79 50.18 -5.44
CA GLU A 116 11.01 49.11 -6.10
C GLU A 116 9.65 49.65 -6.59
N SER A 117 9.67 50.55 -7.60
CA SER A 117 8.46 50.90 -8.32
C SER A 117 8.24 49.98 -9.52
N SER A 118 7.74 48.78 -9.30
CA SER A 118 7.21 47.94 -10.37
C SER A 118 5.98 47.15 -9.88
N HIS A 119 4.90 47.19 -10.67
CA HIS A 119 3.65 46.42 -10.48
C HIS A 119 3.83 44.90 -10.61
N LYS A 120 4.94 44.35 -10.15
CA LYS A 120 5.20 42.90 -10.14
C LYS A 120 4.63 42.31 -8.88
N ILE A 121 3.94 41.14 -9.02
CA ILE A 121 3.50 40.34 -7.89
C ILE A 121 4.70 40.13 -6.96
N SER A 122 4.60 40.55 -5.72
CA SER A 122 5.71 40.37 -4.78
C SER A 122 6.00 38.87 -4.61
N ARG A 123 7.29 38.51 -4.42
CA ARG A 123 7.70 37.12 -4.18
C ARG A 123 6.85 36.49 -3.07
N SER A 124 6.60 37.19 -1.97
CA SER A 124 5.79 36.72 -0.87
C SER A 124 4.35 36.42 -1.28
N SER A 125 3.74 37.29 -2.11
CA SER A 125 2.40 37.06 -2.64
C SER A 125 2.36 35.84 -3.57
N PHE A 126 3.36 35.67 -4.43
CA PHE A 126 3.50 34.51 -5.28
C PHE A 126 3.60 33.20 -4.47
N LEU A 127 4.48 33.15 -3.45
CA LEU A 127 4.66 31.94 -2.62
C LEU A 127 3.42 31.61 -1.79
N LYS A 128 2.68 32.61 -1.29
CA LYS A 128 1.40 32.39 -0.60
C LYS A 128 0.35 31.80 -1.53
N ASN A 129 0.23 32.30 -2.77
CA ASN A 129 -0.72 31.76 -3.72
C ASN A 129 -0.34 30.35 -4.13
N MET A 130 0.94 30.08 -4.38
CA MET A 130 1.46 28.75 -4.67
C MET A 130 1.14 27.76 -3.53
N SER A 131 1.29 28.20 -2.28
CA SER A 131 0.93 27.43 -1.09
C SER A 131 -0.55 27.00 -1.10
N VAL A 132 -1.46 27.96 -1.29
CA VAL A 132 -2.91 27.68 -1.28
C VAL A 132 -3.30 26.77 -2.46
N VAL A 133 -2.79 27.08 -3.67
CA VAL A 133 -3.12 26.31 -4.88
C VAL A 133 -2.56 24.88 -4.80
N SER A 134 -1.30 24.71 -4.36
CA SER A 134 -0.71 23.37 -4.24
C SER A 134 -1.40 22.54 -3.17
N GLY A 135 -1.79 23.15 -2.05
CA GLY A 135 -2.56 22.48 -1.00
C GLY A 135 -3.93 22.02 -1.50
N ALA A 136 -4.68 22.91 -2.16
CA ALA A 136 -5.98 22.58 -2.72
C ALA A 136 -5.89 21.46 -3.78
N LEU A 137 -4.90 21.56 -4.68
CA LEU A 137 -4.66 20.55 -5.72
C LEU A 137 -4.33 19.18 -5.11
N LEU A 138 -3.39 19.14 -4.16
CA LEU A 138 -3.00 17.88 -3.51
C LEU A 138 -4.17 17.27 -2.72
N PHE A 139 -4.94 18.08 -1.98
CA PHE A 139 -6.14 17.60 -1.28
C PHE A 139 -7.16 17.01 -2.27
N GLY A 140 -7.38 17.69 -3.40
CA GLY A 140 -8.27 17.20 -4.47
C GLY A 140 -7.79 15.87 -5.06
N ILE A 141 -6.50 15.75 -5.37
CA ILE A 141 -5.89 14.52 -5.90
C ILE A 141 -6.02 13.36 -4.89
N MET A 142 -5.72 13.61 -3.62
CA MET A 142 -5.85 12.57 -2.59
C MET A 142 -7.31 12.18 -2.37
N THR A 143 -8.24 13.13 -2.34
CA THR A 143 -9.68 12.84 -2.24
C THR A 143 -10.18 12.04 -3.44
N TRP A 144 -9.75 12.38 -4.65
CA TRP A 144 -10.02 11.58 -5.84
C TRP A 144 -9.47 10.15 -5.71
N GLY A 145 -8.26 10.00 -5.14
CA GLY A 145 -7.66 8.70 -4.82
C GLY A 145 -8.52 7.85 -3.89
N ILE A 146 -9.23 8.47 -2.94
CA ILE A 146 -10.15 7.80 -2.02
C ILE A 146 -11.45 7.39 -2.73
N ILE A 147 -12.02 8.28 -3.54
CA ILE A 147 -13.36 8.06 -4.14
C ILE A 147 -13.28 7.17 -5.37
N VAL A 148 -12.25 7.34 -6.19
CA VAL A 148 -12.12 6.69 -7.50
C VAL A 148 -10.88 5.80 -7.58
N GLY A 149 -9.73 6.33 -7.19
CA GLY A 149 -8.44 5.69 -7.45
C GLY A 149 -8.31 4.28 -6.86
N ARG A 150 -8.81 4.05 -5.64
CA ARG A 150 -8.77 2.74 -4.96
C ARG A 150 -9.64 1.66 -5.60
N PHE A 151 -10.55 2.04 -6.49
CA PHE A 151 -11.43 1.12 -7.22
C PHE A 151 -11.09 1.00 -8.71
N ASN A 152 -10.03 1.69 -9.15
CA ASN A 152 -9.60 1.68 -10.55
C ASN A 152 -8.68 0.48 -10.81
N TYR A 153 -9.23 -0.74 -10.76
CA TYR A 153 -8.51 -1.99 -10.94
C TYR A 153 -7.86 -2.08 -12.32
N LYS A 154 -6.56 -2.38 -12.36
CA LYS A 154 -5.78 -2.52 -13.59
C LYS A 154 -5.39 -3.98 -13.83
N LYS A 155 -5.64 -4.47 -15.03
CA LYS A 155 -5.18 -5.79 -15.49
C LYS A 155 -3.81 -5.61 -16.15
N HIS A 156 -2.76 -6.16 -15.54
CA HIS A 156 -1.40 -6.17 -16.08
C HIS A 156 -1.12 -7.51 -16.72
N ARG A 157 -0.94 -7.54 -18.06
CA ARG A 157 -0.65 -8.75 -18.82
C ARG A 157 0.85 -8.85 -19.05
N ILE A 158 1.46 -9.91 -18.52
CA ILE A 158 2.90 -10.13 -18.50
C ILE A 158 3.22 -11.44 -19.21
N LYS A 159 3.94 -11.37 -20.30
CA LYS A 159 4.51 -12.55 -20.94
C LYS A 159 5.83 -12.89 -20.28
N VAL A 160 5.97 -14.12 -19.79
CA VAL A 160 7.18 -14.61 -19.14
C VAL A 160 7.67 -15.86 -19.85
N ALA A 161 8.94 -15.85 -20.23
CA ALA A 161 9.60 -17.03 -20.76
C ALA A 161 10.55 -17.62 -19.70
N LEU A 162 10.37 -18.91 -19.38
CA LEU A 162 11.14 -19.63 -18.38
C LEU A 162 11.99 -20.72 -19.06
N ASN A 163 13.22 -20.94 -18.59
CA ASN A 163 14.18 -21.82 -19.28
C ASN A 163 13.75 -23.29 -19.29
N LYS A 164 13.29 -23.77 -18.14
CA LYS A 164 12.92 -25.18 -17.95
C LYS A 164 11.42 -25.44 -18.06
N TRP A 165 10.66 -24.46 -18.57
CA TRP A 165 9.22 -24.60 -18.71
C TRP A 165 8.84 -25.66 -19.72
N PRO A 166 7.96 -26.61 -19.38
CA PRO A 166 7.50 -27.64 -20.32
C PRO A 166 6.76 -27.02 -21.50
N LYS A 167 7.18 -27.37 -22.74
CA LYS A 167 6.61 -26.81 -23.97
C LYS A 167 5.10 -27.03 -24.12
N ASN A 168 4.58 -28.15 -23.64
CA ASN A 168 3.14 -28.45 -23.66
C ASN A 168 2.32 -27.65 -22.65
N LEU A 169 2.97 -26.86 -21.78
CA LEU A 169 2.34 -25.87 -20.88
C LEU A 169 2.49 -24.44 -21.39
N ASN A 170 2.99 -24.22 -22.62
CA ASN A 170 3.05 -22.89 -23.20
C ASN A 170 1.67 -22.25 -23.28
N GLY A 171 1.57 -20.99 -22.89
CA GLY A 171 0.31 -20.25 -22.82
C GLY A 171 -0.47 -20.49 -21.52
N LEU A 172 0.11 -21.23 -20.53
CA LEU A 172 -0.53 -21.40 -19.22
C LEU A 172 -0.74 -20.03 -18.56
N LYS A 173 -1.97 -19.76 -18.16
CA LYS A 173 -2.38 -18.50 -17.59
C LYS A 173 -2.40 -18.57 -16.06
N ILE A 174 -1.45 -17.90 -15.43
CA ILE A 174 -1.40 -17.74 -13.97
C ILE A 174 -1.86 -16.33 -13.60
N ILE A 175 -2.87 -16.22 -12.74
CA ILE A 175 -3.29 -14.93 -12.20
C ILE A 175 -2.73 -14.77 -10.80
N GLN A 176 -1.97 -13.68 -10.59
CA GLN A 176 -1.53 -13.26 -9.27
C GLN A 176 -2.43 -12.16 -8.74
N ILE A 177 -2.90 -12.35 -7.52
CA ILE A 177 -3.56 -11.37 -6.68
C ILE A 177 -2.84 -11.28 -5.34
N SER A 178 -2.88 -10.12 -4.69
CA SER A 178 -2.14 -9.87 -3.46
C SER A 178 -2.77 -8.76 -2.64
N ASP A 179 -2.47 -8.70 -1.34
CA ASP A 179 -2.70 -7.54 -0.50
C ASP A 179 -4.14 -7.02 -0.58
N LEU A 180 -5.11 -7.87 -0.28
CA LEU A 180 -6.53 -7.51 -0.26
C LEU A 180 -6.88 -6.59 0.91
N HIS A 181 -6.31 -6.84 2.10
CA HIS A 181 -6.58 -6.05 3.29
C HIS A 181 -8.07 -5.85 3.54
N LEU A 182 -8.81 -6.95 3.66
CA LEU A 182 -10.28 -6.98 3.73
C LEU A 182 -10.87 -6.08 4.81
N GLY A 183 -10.16 -5.94 5.95
CA GLY A 183 -10.54 -5.01 7.01
C GLY A 183 -10.57 -3.53 6.60
N SER A 184 -10.04 -3.18 5.42
CA SER A 184 -10.05 -1.82 4.90
C SER A 184 -11.25 -1.51 4.00
N PHE A 185 -12.01 -2.53 3.57
CA PHE A 185 -13.20 -2.33 2.77
C PHE A 185 -14.42 -1.97 3.63
N THR A 186 -15.20 -0.99 3.17
CA THR A 186 -16.42 -0.54 3.85
C THR A 186 -17.65 -1.36 3.47
N SER A 187 -17.57 -2.14 2.38
CA SER A 187 -18.64 -3.01 1.87
C SER A 187 -18.04 -4.14 1.02
N THR A 188 -18.86 -5.11 0.63
CA THR A 188 -18.43 -6.29 -0.12
C THR A 188 -18.45 -6.10 -1.64
N GLU A 189 -19.13 -5.06 -2.15
CA GLU A 189 -19.28 -4.80 -3.59
C GLU A 189 -17.94 -4.71 -4.33
N PRO A 190 -16.93 -3.94 -3.86
CA PRO A 190 -15.66 -3.85 -4.57
C PRO A 190 -14.94 -5.20 -4.71
N VAL A 191 -15.06 -6.07 -3.68
CA VAL A 191 -14.45 -7.41 -3.74
C VAL A 191 -15.21 -8.31 -4.72
N ARG A 192 -16.53 -8.18 -4.81
CA ARG A 192 -17.32 -8.88 -5.83
C ARG A 192 -16.89 -8.47 -7.25
N ASP A 193 -16.73 -7.16 -7.49
CA ASP A 193 -16.28 -6.64 -8.78
C ASP A 193 -14.88 -7.16 -9.16
N ILE A 194 -13.95 -7.23 -8.18
CA ILE A 194 -12.61 -7.83 -8.36
C ILE A 194 -12.73 -9.29 -8.81
N ILE A 195 -13.60 -10.08 -8.16
CA ILE A 195 -13.77 -11.50 -8.46
C ILE A 195 -14.36 -11.70 -9.87
N GLU A 196 -15.31 -10.88 -10.27
CA GLU A 196 -15.87 -10.88 -11.63
C GLU A 196 -14.76 -10.60 -12.66
N LEU A 197 -13.96 -9.54 -12.45
CA LEU A 197 -12.84 -9.18 -13.32
C LEU A 197 -11.78 -10.29 -13.43
N ILE A 198 -11.52 -11.03 -12.33
CA ILE A 198 -10.58 -12.16 -12.34
C ILE A 198 -11.17 -13.34 -13.07
N ASN A 199 -12.43 -13.68 -12.83
CA ASN A 199 -13.10 -14.83 -13.44
C ASN A 199 -13.28 -14.68 -14.96
N GLU A 200 -13.47 -13.45 -15.47
CA GLU A 200 -13.47 -13.15 -16.91
C GLU A 200 -12.20 -13.59 -17.63
N GLU A 201 -11.06 -13.62 -16.91
CA GLU A 201 -9.77 -13.98 -17.51
C GLU A 201 -9.60 -15.47 -17.73
N ASN A 202 -10.49 -16.33 -17.19
CA ASN A 202 -10.42 -17.79 -17.32
C ASN A 202 -9.04 -18.35 -16.92
N ALA A 203 -8.66 -18.13 -15.66
CA ALA A 203 -7.38 -18.55 -15.13
C ALA A 203 -7.17 -20.05 -15.16
N ASP A 204 -5.98 -20.51 -15.54
CA ASP A 204 -5.56 -21.87 -15.31
C ASP A 204 -5.20 -22.09 -13.84
N ILE A 205 -4.48 -21.16 -13.26
CA ILE A 205 -4.09 -21.15 -11.85
C ILE A 205 -4.29 -19.74 -11.28
N ILE A 206 -4.74 -19.64 -10.02
CA ILE A 206 -4.73 -18.40 -9.26
C ILE A 206 -3.75 -18.55 -8.10
N VAL A 207 -2.88 -17.57 -7.93
CA VAL A 207 -1.99 -17.46 -6.76
C VAL A 207 -2.28 -16.20 -5.97
N PHE A 208 -2.39 -16.34 -4.65
CA PHE A 208 -2.55 -15.24 -3.71
C PHE A 208 -1.27 -15.08 -2.88
N THR A 209 -0.62 -13.92 -2.99
CA THR A 209 0.69 -13.70 -2.39
C THR A 209 0.67 -12.97 -1.05
N GLY A 210 -0.39 -13.19 -0.24
CA GLY A 210 -0.47 -12.77 1.17
C GLY A 210 -1.16 -11.43 1.41
N ASP A 211 -1.30 -11.08 2.68
CA ASP A 211 -2.01 -9.92 3.21
C ASP A 211 -3.50 -9.91 2.83
N LEU A 212 -4.20 -10.96 3.25
CA LEU A 212 -5.65 -11.10 3.06
C LEU A 212 -6.42 -10.12 3.96
N VAL A 213 -5.97 -9.96 5.21
CA VAL A 213 -6.59 -9.11 6.22
C VAL A 213 -5.64 -8.00 6.68
N ASN A 214 -6.12 -7.09 7.55
CA ASN A 214 -5.26 -6.11 8.20
C ASN A 214 -4.59 -6.69 9.45
N ASN A 215 -5.35 -7.44 10.28
CA ASN A 215 -4.86 -7.93 11.57
C ASN A 215 -5.52 -9.22 12.03
N ASN A 216 -6.79 -9.48 11.69
CA ASN A 216 -7.56 -10.55 12.29
C ASN A 216 -8.38 -11.34 11.27
N TYR A 217 -8.50 -12.65 11.48
CA TYR A 217 -9.20 -13.58 10.57
C TYR A 217 -10.67 -13.18 10.30
N TRP A 218 -11.40 -12.66 11.29
CA TRP A 218 -12.81 -12.29 11.15
C TRP A 218 -13.05 -11.10 10.20
N GLU A 219 -12.01 -10.32 9.88
CA GLU A 219 -12.11 -9.30 8.84
C GLU A 219 -12.48 -9.89 7.48
N ALA A 220 -12.26 -11.18 7.28
CA ALA A 220 -12.59 -11.90 6.06
C ALA A 220 -14.02 -12.47 6.03
N ASP A 221 -14.72 -12.57 7.17
CA ASP A 221 -15.97 -13.34 7.29
C ASP A 221 -17.04 -12.93 6.28
N ASP A 222 -17.30 -11.62 6.11
CA ASP A 222 -18.26 -11.10 5.14
C ASP A 222 -17.86 -11.37 3.69
N PHE A 223 -16.56 -11.59 3.43
CA PHE A 223 -15.98 -11.71 2.09
C PHE A 223 -15.77 -13.14 1.62
N ILE A 224 -15.70 -14.11 2.55
CA ILE A 224 -15.50 -15.55 2.23
C ILE A 224 -16.48 -16.03 1.14
N PRO A 225 -17.82 -15.77 1.23
CA PRO A 225 -18.77 -16.25 0.22
C PRO A 225 -18.55 -15.67 -1.18
N HIS A 226 -17.91 -14.50 -1.26
CA HIS A 226 -17.55 -13.88 -2.53
C HIS A 226 -16.22 -14.45 -3.05
N LEU A 227 -15.18 -14.50 -2.22
CA LEU A 227 -13.86 -15.04 -2.58
C LEU A 227 -13.89 -16.51 -2.97
N ALA A 228 -14.78 -17.30 -2.39
CA ALA A 228 -15.00 -18.71 -2.75
C ALA A 228 -15.48 -18.87 -4.21
N LYS A 229 -16.00 -17.82 -4.85
CA LYS A 229 -16.42 -17.83 -6.26
C LYS A 229 -15.26 -17.63 -7.26
N LEU A 230 -14.05 -17.42 -6.79
CA LEU A 230 -12.85 -17.41 -7.64
C LEU A 230 -12.69 -18.77 -8.35
N LYS A 231 -12.53 -18.73 -9.67
CA LYS A 231 -12.44 -19.91 -10.52
C LYS A 231 -11.06 -20.04 -11.14
N ALA A 232 -10.46 -21.22 -11.00
CA ALA A 232 -9.23 -21.60 -11.69
C ALA A 232 -9.34 -23.07 -12.12
N LYS A 233 -8.81 -23.40 -13.30
CA LYS A 233 -8.97 -24.73 -13.89
C LYS A 233 -8.19 -25.81 -13.14
N TYR A 234 -6.97 -25.49 -12.67
CA TYR A 234 -6.05 -26.47 -12.09
C TYR A 234 -5.69 -26.18 -10.63
N GLY A 235 -6.23 -25.11 -10.03
CA GLY A 235 -6.06 -24.87 -8.62
C GLY A 235 -5.88 -23.41 -8.23
N LYS A 236 -6.11 -23.18 -6.93
CA LYS A 236 -5.91 -21.89 -6.27
C LYS A 236 -4.92 -22.11 -5.12
N TYR A 237 -3.83 -21.37 -5.11
CA TYR A 237 -2.76 -21.48 -4.12
C TYR A 237 -2.54 -20.16 -3.41
N SER A 238 -2.14 -20.21 -2.15
CA SER A 238 -1.89 -19.01 -1.37
C SER A 238 -0.72 -19.15 -0.42
N ILE A 239 -0.19 -18.01 -0.01
CA ILE A 239 0.72 -17.86 1.12
C ILE A 239 0.19 -16.78 2.06
N MET A 240 0.79 -16.65 3.24
CA MET A 240 0.51 -15.60 4.20
C MET A 240 1.50 -14.44 4.04
N GLY A 241 0.98 -13.19 4.21
CA GLY A 241 1.79 -12.00 4.35
C GLY A 241 1.95 -11.57 5.81
N ASN A 242 2.64 -10.48 6.07
CA ASN A 242 2.93 -10.04 7.44
C ASN A 242 1.69 -9.63 8.26
N HIS A 243 0.59 -9.27 7.61
CA HIS A 243 -0.66 -8.92 8.26
C HIS A 243 -1.52 -10.13 8.66
N ASP A 244 -1.21 -11.31 8.13
CA ASP A 244 -2.06 -12.50 8.29
C ASP A 244 -1.75 -13.33 9.55
N TYR A 245 -0.79 -12.89 10.40
CA TYR A 245 -0.41 -13.62 11.62
C TYR A 245 -1.05 -13.06 12.88
N GLY A 246 -1.73 -11.91 12.83
CA GLY A 246 -2.25 -11.23 14.01
C GLY A 246 -1.19 -10.58 14.90
N ASP A 247 0.03 -10.42 14.40
CA ASP A 247 1.15 -9.84 15.17
C ASP A 247 0.92 -8.37 15.54
N TYR A 248 0.03 -7.68 14.82
CA TYR A 248 -0.34 -6.28 15.10
C TYR A 248 -1.48 -6.11 16.10
N LEU A 249 -2.05 -7.22 16.61
CA LEU A 249 -3.11 -7.18 17.62
C LEU A 249 -2.61 -6.82 19.02
N GLY A 250 -1.27 -6.80 19.22
CA GLY A 250 -0.69 -6.53 20.53
C GLY A 250 -0.78 -7.69 21.51
N ILE A 251 -1.06 -8.90 21.05
CA ILE A 251 -1.12 -10.12 21.85
C ILE A 251 0.29 -10.45 22.38
N ASP A 252 0.44 -10.57 23.69
CA ASP A 252 1.72 -10.96 24.30
C ASP A 252 1.93 -12.47 24.22
N LYS A 253 2.55 -12.93 23.16
CA LYS A 253 2.85 -14.35 22.88
C LYS A 253 3.79 -15.00 23.91
N ARG A 254 4.39 -14.23 24.83
CA ARG A 254 5.24 -14.77 25.92
C ARG A 254 4.41 -15.32 27.08
N THR A 255 3.15 -14.94 27.19
CA THR A 255 2.22 -15.50 28.17
C THR A 255 1.52 -16.73 27.62
N VAL A 256 1.16 -17.68 28.47
CA VAL A 256 0.41 -18.88 28.07
C VAL A 256 -0.93 -18.50 27.42
N ALA A 257 -1.66 -17.56 28.03
CA ALA A 257 -2.94 -17.09 27.50
C ALA A 257 -2.80 -16.40 26.14
N GLY A 258 -1.85 -15.48 26.01
CA GLY A 258 -1.62 -14.79 24.74
C GLY A 258 -1.11 -15.71 23.64
N LYS A 259 -0.24 -16.69 23.97
CA LYS A 259 0.18 -17.69 22.98
C LYS A 259 -1.01 -18.51 22.48
N LYS A 260 -1.90 -18.95 23.39
CA LYS A 260 -3.12 -19.68 23.04
C LYS A 260 -4.04 -18.84 22.14
N GLU A 261 -4.28 -17.59 22.50
CA GLU A 261 -5.10 -16.66 21.72
C GLU A 261 -4.54 -16.48 20.30
N TRP A 262 -3.21 -16.29 20.19
CA TRP A 262 -2.53 -16.15 18.90
C TRP A 262 -2.62 -17.42 18.05
N ASP A 263 -2.42 -18.62 18.66
CA ASP A 263 -2.52 -19.90 17.97
C ASP A 263 -3.96 -20.14 17.45
N GLU A 264 -4.97 -19.81 18.26
CA GLU A 264 -6.38 -19.93 17.87
C GLU A 264 -6.73 -18.99 16.71
N ASN A 265 -6.23 -17.74 16.73
CA ASN A 265 -6.41 -16.81 15.63
C ASN A 265 -5.75 -17.33 14.33
N LEU A 266 -4.52 -17.84 14.42
CA LEU A 266 -3.79 -18.39 13.30
C LEU A 266 -4.51 -19.63 12.70
N ALA A 267 -4.98 -20.54 13.54
CA ALA A 267 -5.73 -21.73 13.10
C ALA A 267 -7.01 -21.35 12.35
N LYS A 268 -7.77 -20.36 12.85
CA LYS A 268 -8.96 -19.85 12.17
C LYS A 268 -8.62 -19.17 10.86
N PHE A 269 -7.47 -18.50 10.80
CA PHE A 269 -7.00 -17.89 9.55
C PHE A 269 -6.69 -18.94 8.48
N HIS A 270 -6.05 -20.05 8.84
CA HIS A 270 -5.86 -21.19 7.92
C HIS A 270 -7.21 -21.74 7.41
N GLU A 271 -8.23 -21.81 8.28
CA GLU A 271 -9.58 -22.21 7.87
C GLU A 271 -10.21 -21.23 6.89
N VAL A 272 -9.95 -19.92 6.99
CA VAL A 272 -10.41 -18.92 6.02
C VAL A 272 -9.89 -19.25 4.62
N HIS A 273 -8.59 -19.51 4.47
CA HIS A 273 -8.01 -19.90 3.17
C HIS A 273 -8.67 -21.16 2.61
N LYS A 274 -8.90 -22.17 3.45
CA LYS A 274 -9.59 -23.40 3.06
C LYS A 274 -11.03 -23.15 2.62
N LYS A 275 -11.79 -22.29 3.32
CA LYS A 275 -13.17 -21.93 2.97
C LYS A 275 -13.25 -21.18 1.65
N ILE A 276 -12.25 -20.35 1.32
CA ILE A 276 -12.12 -19.68 0.02
C ILE A 276 -11.73 -20.69 -1.07
N GLY A 277 -11.16 -21.84 -0.69
CA GLY A 277 -10.70 -22.89 -1.60
C GLY A 277 -9.27 -22.72 -2.07
N PHE A 278 -8.44 -22.02 -1.30
CA PHE A 278 -7.00 -21.98 -1.52
C PHE A 278 -6.29 -23.19 -0.87
N ASP A 279 -5.30 -23.74 -1.57
CA ASP A 279 -4.26 -24.59 -0.99
C ASP A 279 -3.20 -23.65 -0.40
N LEU A 280 -3.19 -23.51 0.94
CA LEU A 280 -2.31 -22.63 1.68
C LEU A 280 -0.94 -23.30 1.89
N LEU A 281 0.11 -22.66 1.40
CA LEU A 281 1.49 -23.15 1.48
C LEU A 281 2.24 -22.48 2.63
N LEU A 282 2.63 -23.25 3.64
CA LEU A 282 3.30 -22.79 4.85
C LEU A 282 4.73 -23.35 4.92
N ASN A 283 5.66 -22.72 4.19
CA ASN A 283 7.01 -23.24 3.93
C ASN A 283 6.95 -24.64 3.29
N GLU A 284 6.14 -24.75 2.25
CA GLU A 284 5.82 -25.99 1.55
C GLU A 284 5.90 -25.81 0.04
N ASN A 285 5.88 -26.92 -0.66
CA ASN A 285 5.79 -26.94 -2.12
C ASN A 285 4.71 -27.89 -2.63
N ARG A 286 4.33 -27.67 -3.89
CA ARG A 286 3.44 -28.56 -4.64
C ARG A 286 4.04 -28.83 -6.00
N LYS A 287 4.07 -30.09 -6.40
CA LYS A 287 4.32 -30.49 -7.76
C LYS A 287 3.00 -30.40 -8.52
N VAL A 288 2.84 -29.34 -9.31
CA VAL A 288 1.62 -29.10 -10.09
C VAL A 288 1.72 -29.89 -11.39
N GLU A 289 0.81 -30.82 -11.60
CA GLU A 289 0.74 -31.67 -12.81
C GLU A 289 -0.41 -31.21 -13.71
N ILE A 290 -0.09 -30.91 -14.96
CA ILE A 290 -1.05 -30.49 -15.99
C ILE A 290 -0.67 -31.17 -17.30
N ASN A 291 -1.61 -31.92 -17.90
CA ASN A 291 -1.43 -32.60 -19.19
C ASN A 291 -0.15 -33.46 -19.24
N GLY A 292 0.16 -34.15 -18.16
CA GLY A 292 1.35 -35.03 -18.08
C GLY A 292 2.69 -34.29 -17.87
N SER A 293 2.68 -32.99 -17.77
CA SER A 293 3.87 -32.18 -17.41
C SER A 293 3.76 -31.56 -16.05
N THR A 294 4.91 -31.29 -15.44
CA THR A 294 4.97 -30.81 -14.07
C THR A 294 5.87 -29.60 -13.91
N PHE A 295 5.54 -28.74 -12.95
CA PHE A 295 6.41 -27.70 -12.43
C PHE A 295 6.25 -27.59 -10.91
N ASN A 296 7.23 -26.99 -10.24
CA ASN A 296 7.19 -26.78 -8.79
C ASN A 296 6.55 -25.44 -8.48
N LEU A 297 5.55 -25.43 -7.62
CA LEU A 297 5.00 -24.23 -6.97
C LEU A 297 5.40 -24.24 -5.50
N ILE A 298 6.16 -23.24 -5.08
CA ILE A 298 6.77 -23.16 -3.76
C ILE A 298 6.12 -22.00 -3.02
N GLY A 299 5.72 -22.21 -1.77
CA GLY A 299 5.20 -21.15 -0.89
C GLY A 299 6.07 -21.00 0.34
N VAL A 300 6.56 -19.78 0.56
CA VAL A 300 7.27 -19.41 1.77
C VAL A 300 6.36 -18.50 2.60
N GLU A 301 6.25 -18.79 3.89
CA GLU A 301 5.62 -17.89 4.86
C GLU A 301 6.32 -16.53 4.86
N ASN A 302 5.75 -15.53 5.54
CA ASN A 302 6.31 -14.18 5.48
C ASN A 302 7.81 -14.15 5.80
N TRP A 303 8.63 -13.77 4.82
CA TRP A 303 10.08 -13.64 5.00
C TRP A 303 10.43 -12.52 5.96
N GLY A 304 9.76 -11.39 5.88
CA GLY A 304 9.90 -10.23 6.74
C GLY A 304 11.31 -9.60 6.74
N SER A 305 11.39 -8.35 6.34
CA SER A 305 12.61 -7.56 6.42
C SER A 305 12.50 -6.50 7.51
N GLY A 306 13.57 -6.29 8.28
CA GLY A 306 13.63 -5.28 9.32
C GLY A 306 12.74 -5.61 10.52
N ARG A 307 11.61 -4.88 10.70
CA ARG A 307 10.68 -5.05 11.83
C ARG A 307 9.52 -6.01 11.55
N PHE A 308 9.39 -6.49 10.32
CA PHE A 308 8.33 -7.41 9.97
C PHE A 308 8.62 -8.81 10.49
N SER A 309 7.57 -9.52 10.88
CA SER A 309 7.65 -10.90 11.38
C SER A 309 8.27 -11.82 10.34
N LYS A 310 9.15 -12.70 10.79
CA LYS A 310 9.89 -13.60 9.92
C LYS A 310 9.59 -15.06 10.28
N TYR A 311 8.68 -15.66 9.51
CA TYR A 311 8.26 -17.06 9.63
C TYR A 311 8.73 -17.91 8.45
N GLY A 312 9.21 -17.26 7.38
CA GLY A 312 9.65 -17.92 6.17
C GLY A 312 10.90 -18.77 6.37
N ASP A 313 10.79 -20.03 5.94
CA ASP A 313 11.88 -21.02 5.89
C ASP A 313 12.01 -21.51 4.44
N PHE A 314 12.93 -20.91 3.70
CA PHE A 314 13.15 -21.21 2.28
C PHE A 314 13.68 -22.62 2.07
N GLU A 315 14.62 -23.08 2.92
CA GLU A 315 15.21 -24.41 2.81
C GLU A 315 14.17 -25.51 3.00
N LYS A 316 13.30 -25.33 4.00
CA LYS A 316 12.17 -26.24 4.20
C LYS A 316 11.24 -26.23 2.98
N SER A 317 10.95 -25.07 2.41
CA SER A 317 10.01 -24.93 1.30
C SER A 317 10.47 -25.59 0.00
N ILE A 318 11.78 -25.72 -0.22
CA ILE A 318 12.37 -26.37 -1.40
C ILE A 318 12.73 -27.84 -1.16
N SER A 319 12.56 -28.34 0.06
CA SER A 319 12.93 -29.70 0.43
C SER A 319 12.23 -30.74 -0.45
N GLY A 320 12.97 -31.71 -0.94
CA GLY A 320 12.46 -32.81 -1.77
C GLY A 320 12.19 -32.46 -3.22
N LEU A 321 12.49 -31.22 -3.66
CA LEU A 321 12.30 -30.82 -5.05
C LEU A 321 13.49 -31.17 -5.94
N ASP A 322 13.18 -31.53 -7.21
CA ASP A 322 14.19 -31.70 -8.26
C ASP A 322 14.57 -30.32 -8.84
N SER A 323 15.86 -29.99 -8.78
CA SER A 323 16.41 -28.76 -9.34
C SER A 323 16.38 -28.70 -10.88
N ASN A 324 16.04 -29.80 -11.56
CA ASN A 324 15.88 -29.83 -13.02
C ASN A 324 14.49 -29.37 -13.48
N SER A 325 13.52 -29.29 -12.58
CA SER A 325 12.17 -28.83 -12.86
C SER A 325 12.06 -27.30 -12.70
N THR A 326 11.23 -26.67 -13.53
CA THR A 326 10.88 -25.24 -13.35
C THR A 326 10.27 -25.01 -11.98
N SER A 327 10.68 -23.93 -11.32
CA SER A 327 10.18 -23.57 -9.99
C SER A 327 9.69 -22.13 -9.97
N ILE A 328 8.43 -21.96 -9.52
CA ILE A 328 7.79 -20.66 -9.24
C ILE A 328 7.65 -20.53 -7.73
N LEU A 329 8.15 -19.44 -7.17
CA LEU A 329 8.15 -19.14 -5.75
C LEU A 329 7.10 -18.07 -5.43
N LEU A 330 6.23 -18.33 -4.47
CA LEU A 330 5.39 -17.35 -3.82
C LEU A 330 6.08 -16.89 -2.53
N SER A 331 6.38 -15.60 -2.43
CA SER A 331 6.99 -15.00 -1.24
C SER A 331 6.51 -13.56 -1.10
N HIS A 332 5.82 -13.25 -0.02
CA HIS A 332 5.11 -11.98 0.14
C HIS A 332 6.03 -10.75 0.06
N ASP A 333 7.06 -10.67 0.91
CA ASP A 333 8.00 -9.55 0.96
C ASP A 333 9.06 -9.66 -0.17
N PRO A 334 9.13 -8.71 -1.12
CA PRO A 334 10.08 -8.74 -2.21
C PRO A 334 11.55 -8.64 -1.76
N SER A 335 11.83 -8.18 -0.53
CA SER A 335 13.19 -8.14 0.00
C SER A 335 13.83 -9.53 0.16
N HIS A 336 13.03 -10.60 0.22
CA HIS A 336 13.49 -11.98 0.19
C HIS A 336 14.33 -12.28 -1.07
N TRP A 337 13.97 -11.66 -2.20
CA TRP A 337 14.71 -11.77 -3.46
C TRP A 337 16.19 -11.43 -3.30
N ASP A 338 16.48 -10.23 -2.80
CA ASP A 338 17.86 -9.76 -2.62
C ASP A 338 18.56 -10.47 -1.45
N ALA A 339 17.81 -10.83 -0.42
CA ALA A 339 18.36 -11.43 0.78
C ALA A 339 18.82 -12.88 0.58
N GLN A 340 18.11 -13.68 -0.23
CA GLN A 340 18.37 -15.10 -0.36
C GLN A 340 18.15 -15.64 -1.79
N VAL A 341 16.98 -15.41 -2.40
CA VAL A 341 16.50 -16.16 -3.56
C VAL A 341 17.41 -16.00 -4.79
N ARG A 342 17.81 -14.77 -5.11
CA ARG A 342 18.58 -14.50 -6.33
C ARG A 342 20.00 -15.09 -6.32
N SER A 343 20.58 -15.27 -5.12
CA SER A 343 21.95 -15.83 -4.94
C SER A 343 21.95 -17.31 -4.58
N HIS A 344 20.78 -17.90 -4.30
CA HIS A 344 20.68 -19.30 -3.92
C HIS A 344 20.92 -20.25 -5.11
N ASP A 345 21.53 -21.40 -4.87
CA ASP A 345 21.86 -22.38 -5.91
C ASP A 345 20.62 -23.06 -6.49
N PHE A 346 19.57 -23.26 -5.68
CA PHE A 346 18.31 -23.80 -6.18
C PHE A 346 17.67 -22.85 -7.22
N PRO A 347 17.26 -23.35 -8.41
CA PRO A 347 16.86 -22.54 -9.54
C PRO A 347 15.40 -22.07 -9.40
N ILE A 348 15.18 -20.96 -8.74
CA ILE A 348 13.89 -20.24 -8.80
C ILE A 348 13.88 -19.37 -10.07
N GLU A 349 13.01 -19.70 -11.03
CA GLU A 349 12.95 -18.96 -12.29
C GLU A 349 12.01 -17.75 -12.21
N LEU A 350 10.99 -17.81 -11.35
CA LEU A 350 10.05 -16.72 -11.13
C LEU A 350 9.64 -16.66 -9.66
N GLN A 351 9.89 -15.52 -9.01
CA GLN A 351 9.33 -15.17 -7.70
C GLN A 351 8.16 -14.22 -7.88
N LEU A 352 7.05 -14.47 -7.19
CA LEU A 352 5.86 -13.63 -7.14
C LEU A 352 5.69 -13.05 -5.73
N SER A 353 5.65 -11.72 -5.64
CA SER A 353 5.59 -10.97 -4.38
C SER A 353 4.53 -9.89 -4.41
N GLY A 354 4.16 -9.36 -3.22
CA GLY A 354 3.27 -8.22 -3.02
C GLY A 354 3.87 -7.20 -2.06
N HIS A 355 3.18 -6.94 -0.93
CA HIS A 355 3.66 -6.23 0.26
C HIS A 355 3.80 -4.70 0.14
N THR A 356 4.36 -4.21 -0.96
CA THR A 356 4.78 -2.81 -1.04
C THR A 356 3.64 -1.83 -1.30
N HIS A 357 2.55 -2.30 -1.93
CA HIS A 357 1.46 -1.50 -2.50
C HIS A 357 1.93 -0.36 -3.41
N GLY A 358 3.23 -0.26 -3.72
CA GLY A 358 3.84 0.95 -4.25
C GLY A 358 3.54 2.17 -3.38
N MET A 359 3.40 1.98 -2.04
CA MET A 359 2.92 2.97 -1.06
C MET A 359 1.61 3.65 -1.47
N GLN A 360 0.83 3.07 -2.40
CA GLN A 360 -0.47 3.59 -2.88
C GLN A 360 -0.40 5.01 -3.47
N PHE A 361 0.81 5.53 -3.64
CA PHE A 361 1.07 6.89 -4.12
C PHE A 361 2.27 6.92 -5.06
N GLY A 362 2.11 7.52 -6.24
CA GLY A 362 3.20 7.61 -7.20
C GLY A 362 2.75 8.06 -8.58
N ILE A 363 3.63 7.86 -9.56
CA ILE A 363 3.40 8.20 -10.95
C ILE A 363 3.88 7.03 -11.81
N GLU A 364 3.01 6.56 -12.71
CA GLU A 364 3.36 5.59 -13.76
C GLU A 364 2.91 6.15 -15.12
N LEU A 365 3.89 6.52 -15.95
CA LEU A 365 3.68 7.08 -17.29
C LEU A 365 4.61 6.36 -18.29
N GLY A 366 4.07 5.42 -19.03
CA GLY A 366 4.86 4.59 -19.94
C GLY A 366 5.93 3.80 -19.21
N SER A 367 7.20 4.01 -19.56
CA SER A 367 8.37 3.39 -18.91
C SER A 367 8.79 4.07 -17.60
N PHE A 368 8.36 5.30 -17.37
CA PHE A 368 8.69 6.04 -16.14
C PHE A 368 7.77 5.61 -15.00
N LYS A 369 8.36 5.12 -13.92
CA LYS A 369 7.64 4.82 -12.68
C LYS A 369 8.37 5.37 -11.47
N TRP A 370 7.65 6.05 -10.61
CA TRP A 370 8.15 6.60 -9.36
C TRP A 370 7.11 6.43 -8.24
N SER A 371 7.57 6.01 -7.09
CA SER A 371 6.81 5.99 -5.83
C SER A 371 7.78 6.21 -4.68
N PRO A 372 7.35 6.77 -3.54
CA PRO A 372 8.15 6.77 -2.31
C PRO A 372 8.60 5.38 -1.88
N ALA A 373 7.88 4.32 -2.27
CA ALA A 373 8.23 2.93 -1.98
C ALA A 373 9.65 2.57 -2.41
N LYS A 374 10.18 3.17 -3.51
CA LYS A 374 11.52 2.90 -4.03
C LYS A 374 12.65 3.18 -3.03
N TYR A 375 12.43 4.06 -2.07
CA TYR A 375 13.45 4.40 -1.07
C TYR A 375 13.57 3.35 0.04
N ARG A 376 12.53 2.50 0.18
CA ARG A 376 12.52 1.38 1.12
C ARG A 376 12.70 0.04 0.41
N TYR A 377 12.08 -0.13 -0.74
CA TYR A 377 12.09 -1.35 -1.55
C TYR A 377 12.61 -1.02 -2.96
N PRO A 378 13.86 -1.37 -3.30
CA PRO A 378 14.39 -1.18 -4.66
C PRO A 378 13.50 -1.84 -5.72
N GLN A 379 12.95 -3.04 -5.38
CA GLN A 379 11.97 -3.76 -6.19
C GLN A 379 10.57 -3.54 -5.62
N TRP A 380 9.91 -2.44 -6.00
CA TRP A 380 8.63 -2.06 -5.41
C TRP A 380 7.40 -2.35 -6.28
N ALA A 381 7.53 -2.57 -7.57
CA ALA A 381 6.41 -2.92 -8.47
C ALA A 381 6.88 -3.40 -9.83
N GLY A 382 6.17 -4.38 -10.43
CA GLY A 382 6.41 -4.90 -11.75
C GLY A 382 7.58 -5.89 -11.82
N MET A 383 8.10 -6.15 -13.02
CA MET A 383 9.11 -7.17 -13.31
C MET A 383 10.53 -6.66 -13.09
N TYR A 384 11.34 -7.50 -12.44
CA TYR A 384 12.80 -7.36 -12.28
C TYR A 384 13.46 -8.68 -12.67
N SER A 385 14.59 -8.61 -13.35
CA SER A 385 15.31 -9.81 -13.81
C SER A 385 16.79 -9.73 -13.48
N LYS A 386 17.37 -10.85 -13.09
CA LYS A 386 18.82 -11.02 -12.94
C LYS A 386 19.22 -12.41 -13.40
N SER A 387 20.01 -12.48 -14.49
CA SER A 387 20.33 -13.73 -15.17
C SER A 387 19.05 -14.47 -15.59
N THR A 388 18.86 -15.71 -15.16
CA THR A 388 17.69 -16.54 -15.44
C THR A 388 16.57 -16.43 -14.41
N LYS A 389 16.76 -15.62 -13.36
CA LYS A 389 15.81 -15.47 -12.25
C LYS A 389 15.02 -14.19 -12.43
N ASN A 390 13.71 -14.28 -12.22
CA ASN A 390 12.78 -13.17 -12.34
C ASN A 390 12.02 -12.97 -11.03
N LEU A 391 11.77 -11.70 -10.70
CA LEU A 391 10.90 -11.28 -9.60
C LEU A 391 9.78 -10.42 -10.17
N TYR A 392 8.55 -10.70 -9.83
CA TYR A 392 7.44 -9.80 -10.06
C TYR A 392 6.85 -9.31 -8.72
N VAL A 393 6.66 -8.01 -8.59
CA VAL A 393 6.06 -7.39 -7.40
C VAL A 393 4.72 -6.77 -7.80
N ASN A 394 3.65 -7.37 -7.30
CA ASN A 394 2.28 -6.93 -7.47
C ASN A 394 1.99 -5.71 -6.58
N ARG A 395 1.17 -4.74 -7.06
CA ARG A 395 0.82 -3.51 -6.32
C ARG A 395 -0.31 -3.71 -5.32
N GLY A 396 -0.84 -4.93 -5.20
CA GLY A 396 -1.96 -5.24 -4.33
C GLY A 396 -3.32 -4.75 -4.85
N LEU A 397 -4.38 -5.38 -4.37
CA LEU A 397 -5.77 -5.06 -4.74
C LEU A 397 -6.45 -4.13 -3.75
N GLY A 398 -6.11 -4.24 -2.47
CA GLY A 398 -6.68 -3.44 -1.40
C GLY A 398 -5.93 -2.16 -1.11
N HIS A 399 -6.09 -1.68 0.10
CA HIS A 399 -5.40 -0.48 0.61
C HIS A 399 -5.21 -0.59 2.11
N LEU A 400 -4.16 0.04 2.63
CA LEU A 400 -3.81 0.03 4.05
C LEU A 400 -3.41 1.44 4.50
N GLY A 401 -3.84 1.82 5.70
CA GLY A 401 -3.54 3.15 6.28
C GLY A 401 -4.31 4.27 5.59
N TYR A 402 -3.84 4.76 4.46
CA TYR A 402 -4.56 5.69 3.61
C TYR A 402 -5.57 4.93 2.72
N ALA A 403 -6.87 5.17 2.92
CA ALA A 403 -7.93 4.49 2.19
C ALA A 403 -8.12 5.04 0.76
N GLY A 404 -7.02 5.13 0.00
CA GLY A 404 -7.01 5.66 -1.36
C GLY A 404 -5.78 5.20 -2.14
N ARG A 405 -5.82 5.42 -3.46
CA ARG A 405 -4.68 5.17 -4.36
C ARG A 405 -4.53 6.32 -5.35
N VAL A 406 -3.32 6.87 -5.41
CA VAL A 406 -2.99 8.01 -6.28
C VAL A 406 -1.86 7.60 -7.22
N GLY A 407 -2.18 7.44 -8.50
CA GLY A 407 -1.22 7.10 -9.56
C GLY A 407 -0.69 5.67 -9.53
N ILE A 408 -0.79 4.96 -8.40
CA ILE A 408 -0.49 3.54 -8.25
C ILE A 408 -1.81 2.80 -7.98
N TYR A 409 -2.39 2.25 -9.03
CA TYR A 409 -3.72 1.64 -8.98
C TYR A 409 -3.69 0.19 -8.50
N PRO A 410 -4.85 -0.36 -8.02
CA PRO A 410 -4.95 -1.76 -7.67
C PRO A 410 -4.71 -2.66 -8.88
N GLU A 411 -4.04 -3.79 -8.66
CA GLU A 411 -3.51 -4.63 -9.73
C GLU A 411 -4.00 -6.07 -9.68
N ILE A 412 -4.48 -6.57 -10.85
CA ILE A 412 -4.64 -7.98 -11.18
C ILE A 412 -3.54 -8.31 -12.19
N THR A 413 -2.58 -9.18 -11.84
CA THR A 413 -1.53 -9.58 -12.78
C THR A 413 -1.89 -10.88 -13.47
N ILE A 414 -1.80 -10.90 -14.80
CA ILE A 414 -2.09 -12.05 -15.64
C ILE A 414 -0.80 -12.44 -16.34
N PHE A 415 -0.22 -13.56 -15.93
CA PHE A 415 0.97 -14.13 -16.56
C PHE A 415 0.55 -15.10 -17.68
N ASP A 416 1.20 -14.94 -18.82
CA ASP A 416 1.22 -15.89 -19.93
C ASP A 416 2.61 -16.54 -19.94
N ILE A 417 2.69 -17.77 -19.41
CA ILE A 417 3.95 -18.46 -19.18
C ILE A 417 4.31 -19.31 -20.40
N ASN A 418 5.54 -19.15 -20.88
CA ASN A 418 6.03 -19.83 -22.05
C ASN A 418 7.44 -20.39 -21.83
N SER A 419 7.83 -21.37 -22.62
CA SER A 419 9.20 -21.87 -22.68
C SER A 419 10.11 -20.86 -23.39
N LEU A 420 11.29 -20.60 -22.83
CA LEU A 420 12.31 -19.77 -23.47
C LEU A 420 12.91 -20.46 -24.72
N VAL A 421 12.95 -21.79 -24.74
CA VAL A 421 13.47 -22.56 -25.84
C VAL A 421 12.33 -22.92 -26.80
N SER A 422 12.34 -22.33 -27.98
CA SER A 422 11.39 -22.61 -29.08
C SER A 422 11.52 -24.04 -29.61
#